data_4c683d4468b3df2393f05a1d9359f8d5
#
_entry.id   4c683d4468b3df2393f05a1d9359f8d5
#
_cell.length_a   1.000
_cell.length_b   1.000
_cell.length_c   1.000
_cell.angle_alpha   90.00
_cell.angle_beta   90.00
_cell.angle_gamma   90.00
#
_symmetry.space_group_name_H-M   'P 1'
#
loop_
_entity.id
_entity.type
_entity.pdbx_description
1 polymer ?
#
loop_
_entity_poly.entity_id
_entity_poly.type
_entity_poly.pdbx_seq_one_letter_code
_entity_poly.pdbx_strand_id
1 'polypeptide(L)'
;MDLKKEHWEKVFATKQETEVSWYQQKPETSISFFTKNNIPKEAKIIDIGGGDSYLIDSLLEMGYTNLFLLDISENAIEKIKKRLGRKSKNVTFIVSDVLDFRSETTFDVWHDRASFHFLTNEKDIVDYQKLVSNSIQENGFLFIGTFSKIGPLKCSGLEITQYSEAKFDAIFGLFFKKLNCFFENHQTPFDTIQNFIFCTFKKN
;
A
#
# COMPACT_ATOMS: atom_id res chain seq x y z
N MET A 1 -10.41 10.85 -19.98
CA MET A 1 -9.07 10.73 -19.34
C MET A 1 -9.28 10.58 -17.84
N ASP A 2 -8.58 9.68 -17.19
CA ASP A 2 -8.76 9.45 -15.76
C ASP A 2 -8.03 10.54 -14.97
N LEU A 3 -8.78 11.46 -14.35
CA LEU A 3 -8.26 12.60 -13.59
C LEU A 3 -7.35 12.15 -12.42
N LYS A 4 -7.62 10.97 -11.85
CA LYS A 4 -6.81 10.40 -10.78
C LYS A 4 -5.42 10.00 -11.31
N LYS A 5 -5.38 9.32 -12.46
CA LYS A 5 -4.13 8.96 -13.13
C LYS A 5 -3.31 10.20 -13.50
N GLU A 6 -3.92 11.20 -14.12
CA GLU A 6 -3.25 12.45 -14.51
C GLU A 6 -2.65 13.17 -13.29
N HIS A 7 -3.38 13.20 -12.16
CA HIS A 7 -2.88 13.78 -10.93
C HIS A 7 -1.59 13.10 -10.46
N TRP A 8 -1.59 11.76 -10.35
CA TRP A 8 -0.45 11.00 -9.86
C TRP A 8 0.72 11.03 -10.84
N GLU A 9 0.47 10.96 -12.15
CA GLU A 9 1.51 11.15 -13.16
C GLU A 9 2.21 12.50 -13.00
N LYS A 10 1.44 13.57 -12.78
CA LYS A 10 2.00 14.91 -12.54
C LYS A 10 2.81 14.96 -11.24
N VAL A 11 2.31 14.39 -10.15
CA VAL A 11 3.00 14.36 -8.86
C VAL A 11 4.35 13.68 -9.01
N PHE A 12 4.38 12.47 -9.58
CA PHE A 12 5.62 11.71 -9.73
C PHE A 12 6.55 12.27 -10.81
N ALA A 13 6.04 12.99 -11.82
CA ALA A 13 6.88 13.66 -12.79
C ALA A 13 7.60 14.90 -12.22
N THR A 14 6.97 15.63 -11.28
CA THR A 14 7.44 16.97 -10.88
C THR A 14 8.07 17.00 -9.49
N LYS A 15 7.73 16.05 -8.59
CA LYS A 15 8.21 16.06 -7.22
C LYS A 15 9.38 15.10 -7.00
N GLN A 16 10.33 15.52 -6.16
CA GLN A 16 11.34 14.64 -5.61
C GLN A 16 10.75 13.83 -4.45
N GLU A 17 11.40 12.71 -4.08
CA GLU A 17 10.93 11.83 -3.02
C GLU A 17 10.79 12.51 -1.65
N THR A 18 11.65 13.48 -1.33
CA THR A 18 11.59 14.25 -0.08
C THR A 18 10.59 15.42 -0.12
N GLU A 19 9.94 15.66 -1.26
CA GLU A 19 8.91 16.70 -1.43
C GLU A 19 7.48 16.13 -1.31
N VAL A 20 7.35 14.89 -0.84
CA VAL A 20 6.06 14.25 -0.60
C VAL A 20 5.91 13.84 0.85
N SER A 21 4.70 13.98 1.40
CA SER A 21 4.47 13.80 2.83
C SER A 21 4.55 12.35 3.30
N TRP A 22 4.42 11.39 2.40
CA TRP A 22 4.48 9.94 2.71
C TRP A 22 5.88 9.34 2.64
N TYR A 23 6.89 10.13 2.29
CA TYR A 23 8.28 9.66 2.19
C TYR A 23 8.76 9.02 3.49
N GLN A 24 9.41 7.88 3.35
CA GLN A 24 10.15 7.19 4.40
C GLN A 24 11.39 6.56 3.77
N GLN A 25 12.57 6.97 4.20
CA GLN A 25 13.83 6.35 3.75
C GLN A 25 13.85 4.85 4.09
N LYS A 26 13.23 4.47 5.21
CA LYS A 26 13.04 3.08 5.61
C LYS A 26 11.64 2.93 6.20
N PRO A 27 10.74 2.17 5.57
CA PRO A 27 9.36 1.97 6.02
C PRO A 27 9.30 0.92 7.15
N GLU A 28 9.80 1.28 8.33
CA GLU A 28 10.01 0.36 9.47
C GLU A 28 8.75 -0.38 9.89
N THR A 29 7.61 0.30 9.87
CA THR A 29 6.32 -0.29 10.24
C THR A 29 5.92 -1.41 9.29
N SER A 30 6.05 -1.17 7.98
CA SER A 30 5.83 -2.18 6.95
C SER A 30 6.84 -3.32 7.06
N ILE A 31 8.14 -3.02 7.21
CA ILE A 31 9.20 -4.03 7.38
C ILE A 31 8.95 -4.89 8.62
N SER A 32 8.55 -4.27 9.73
CA SER A 32 8.24 -4.97 10.99
C SER A 32 7.09 -5.96 10.84
N PHE A 33 6.09 -5.66 9.99
CA PHE A 33 5.02 -6.60 9.70
C PHE A 33 5.56 -7.92 9.13
N PHE A 34 6.46 -7.87 8.15
CA PHE A 34 7.04 -9.07 7.51
C PHE A 34 7.84 -9.93 8.49
N THR A 35 8.62 -9.29 9.36
CA THR A 35 9.44 -10.01 10.36
C THR A 35 8.60 -10.59 11.48
N LYS A 36 7.65 -9.83 12.04
CA LYS A 36 6.80 -10.28 13.15
C LYS A 36 5.87 -11.43 12.78
N ASN A 37 5.43 -11.49 11.52
CA ASN A 37 4.54 -12.55 11.04
C ASN A 37 5.31 -13.71 10.38
N ASN A 38 6.65 -13.71 10.43
CA ASN A 38 7.51 -14.74 9.84
C ASN A 38 7.14 -15.07 8.38
N ILE A 39 6.90 -14.02 7.57
CA ILE A 39 6.51 -14.21 6.17
C ILE A 39 7.64 -14.94 5.42
N PRO A 40 7.37 -16.08 4.73
CA PRO A 40 8.37 -16.81 3.96
C PRO A 40 9.00 -15.96 2.86
N LYS A 41 10.26 -16.20 2.53
CA LYS A 41 10.96 -15.40 1.49
C LYS A 41 10.41 -15.63 0.08
N GLU A 42 9.80 -16.76 -0.12
CA GLU A 42 9.13 -17.18 -1.38
C GLU A 42 7.68 -16.71 -1.48
N ALA A 43 7.16 -16.07 -0.42
CA ALA A 43 5.79 -15.55 -0.40
C ALA A 43 5.56 -14.55 -1.54
N LYS A 44 4.40 -14.66 -2.19
CA LYS A 44 3.95 -13.69 -3.20
C LYS A 44 3.39 -12.46 -2.50
N ILE A 45 4.09 -11.35 -2.64
CA ILE A 45 3.79 -10.08 -1.97
C ILE A 45 3.40 -9.06 -3.03
N ILE A 46 2.24 -8.42 -2.88
CA ILE A 46 1.85 -7.28 -3.69
C ILE A 46 1.80 -6.00 -2.83
N ASP A 47 2.47 -4.95 -3.30
CA ASP A 47 2.46 -3.60 -2.73
C ASP A 47 1.57 -2.70 -3.57
N ILE A 48 0.47 -2.22 -2.99
CA ILE A 48 -0.58 -1.45 -3.65
C ILE A 48 -0.34 0.04 -3.48
N GLY A 49 -0.33 0.77 -4.61
CA GLY A 49 0.01 2.18 -4.61
C GLY A 49 1.41 2.42 -4.05
N GLY A 50 2.33 1.47 -4.32
CA GLY A 50 3.68 1.51 -3.76
C GLY A 50 4.49 2.72 -4.23
N GLY A 51 4.11 3.33 -5.33
CA GLY A 51 4.73 4.54 -5.85
C GLY A 51 6.23 4.35 -6.03
N ASP A 52 6.98 5.32 -5.51
CA ASP A 52 8.45 5.28 -5.43
C ASP A 52 8.95 4.98 -4.00
N SER A 53 8.14 4.30 -3.18
CA SER A 53 8.50 3.93 -1.81
C SER A 53 9.70 2.97 -1.75
N TYR A 54 10.36 2.90 -0.59
CA TYR A 54 11.51 2.03 -0.34
C TYR A 54 11.14 0.64 0.21
N LEU A 55 9.85 0.27 0.18
CA LEU A 55 9.44 -1.05 0.68
C LEU A 55 10.01 -2.17 -0.18
N ILE A 56 9.87 -2.07 -1.50
CA ILE A 56 10.39 -3.09 -2.43
C ILE A 56 11.91 -3.24 -2.31
N ASP A 57 12.65 -2.11 -2.17
CA ASP A 57 14.10 -2.13 -1.94
C ASP A 57 14.44 -2.95 -0.68
N SER A 58 13.73 -2.65 0.43
CA SER A 58 13.92 -3.33 1.71
C SER A 58 13.58 -4.82 1.63
N LEU A 59 12.48 -5.19 0.95
CA LEU A 59 12.08 -6.59 0.80
C LEU A 59 13.09 -7.37 -0.04
N LEU A 60 13.62 -6.79 -1.12
CA LEU A 60 14.70 -7.40 -1.90
C LEU A 60 15.98 -7.62 -1.06
N GLU A 61 16.36 -6.64 -0.22
CA GLU A 61 17.50 -6.75 0.69
C GLU A 61 17.28 -7.82 1.76
N MET A 62 16.04 -7.99 2.21
CA MET A 62 15.64 -9.06 3.13
C MET A 62 15.58 -10.44 2.47
N GLY A 63 15.76 -10.54 1.14
CA GLY A 63 15.78 -11.79 0.39
C GLY A 63 14.43 -12.30 -0.07
N TYR A 64 13.38 -11.46 -0.14
CA TYR A 64 12.12 -11.83 -0.76
C TYR A 64 12.25 -11.89 -2.29
N THR A 65 11.62 -12.90 -2.92
CA THR A 65 11.86 -13.26 -4.33
C THR A 65 10.64 -13.11 -5.23
N ASN A 66 9.43 -13.02 -4.67
CA ASN A 66 8.18 -12.94 -5.43
C ASN A 66 7.44 -11.63 -5.14
N LEU A 67 7.99 -10.53 -5.65
CA LEU A 67 7.51 -9.19 -5.38
C LEU A 67 6.72 -8.62 -6.56
N PHE A 68 5.58 -8.03 -6.24
CA PHE A 68 4.72 -7.31 -7.17
C PHE A 68 4.52 -5.90 -6.64
N LEU A 69 4.57 -4.92 -7.52
CA LEU A 69 4.25 -3.53 -7.21
C LEU A 69 3.21 -3.03 -8.18
N LEU A 70 2.08 -2.56 -7.66
CA LEU A 70 1.02 -1.94 -8.45
C LEU A 70 0.97 -0.46 -8.12
N ASP A 71 0.98 0.36 -9.16
CA ASP A 71 0.70 1.81 -9.05
C ASP A 71 -0.06 2.29 -10.28
N ILE A 72 -0.86 3.33 -10.12
CA ILE A 72 -1.60 3.96 -11.21
C ILE A 72 -0.67 4.79 -12.11
N SER A 73 0.46 5.26 -11.57
CA SER A 73 1.43 6.12 -12.27
C SER A 73 2.57 5.32 -12.91
N GLU A 74 2.72 5.47 -14.20
CA GLU A 74 3.86 4.95 -14.94
C GLU A 74 5.16 5.66 -14.51
N ASN A 75 5.10 6.98 -14.25
CA ASN A 75 6.25 7.74 -13.76
C ASN A 75 6.76 7.22 -12.41
N ALA A 76 5.87 6.81 -11.50
CA ALA A 76 6.26 6.19 -10.24
C ALA A 76 7.01 4.86 -10.47
N ILE A 77 6.46 4.01 -11.32
CA ILE A 77 7.07 2.72 -11.70
C ILE A 77 8.45 2.93 -12.34
N GLU A 78 8.60 3.87 -13.24
CA GLU A 78 9.89 4.14 -13.89
C GLU A 78 10.94 4.68 -12.90
N LYS A 79 10.54 5.51 -11.93
CA LYS A 79 11.43 5.97 -10.86
C LYS A 79 12.01 4.80 -10.07
N ILE A 80 11.15 3.88 -9.60
CA ILE A 80 11.61 2.72 -8.81
C ILE A 80 12.44 1.75 -9.65
N LYS A 81 12.06 1.48 -10.91
CA LYS A 81 12.88 0.66 -11.82
C LYS A 81 14.29 1.24 -11.99
N LYS A 82 14.39 2.56 -12.19
CA LYS A 82 15.67 3.25 -12.31
C LYS A 82 16.50 3.13 -11.03
N ARG A 83 15.88 3.32 -9.85
CA ARG A 83 16.54 3.21 -8.54
C ARG A 83 17.05 1.78 -8.30
N LEU A 84 16.22 0.79 -8.55
CA LEU A 84 16.57 -0.64 -8.36
C LEU A 84 17.62 -1.13 -9.36
N GLY A 85 17.74 -0.51 -10.54
CA GLY A 85 18.66 -0.92 -11.58
C GLY A 85 18.49 -2.40 -11.95
N ARG A 86 19.54 -3.20 -11.85
CA ARG A 86 19.47 -4.64 -12.19
C ARG A 86 18.54 -5.46 -11.31
N LYS A 87 18.29 -5.02 -10.06
CA LYS A 87 17.39 -5.71 -9.13
C LYS A 87 15.91 -5.61 -9.57
N SER A 88 15.56 -4.64 -10.44
CA SER A 88 14.18 -4.49 -10.95
C SER A 88 13.66 -5.73 -11.68
N LYS A 89 14.55 -6.58 -12.21
CA LYS A 89 14.16 -7.85 -12.87
C LYS A 89 13.51 -8.86 -11.91
N ASN A 90 13.68 -8.67 -10.61
CA ASN A 90 13.11 -9.52 -9.56
C ASN A 90 11.76 -9.02 -9.05
N VAL A 91 11.18 -8.01 -9.71
CA VAL A 91 9.89 -7.40 -9.32
C VAL A 91 8.97 -7.37 -10.53
N THR A 92 7.72 -7.79 -10.33
CA THR A 92 6.65 -7.63 -11.32
C THR A 92 5.99 -6.27 -11.11
N PHE A 93 6.14 -5.37 -12.08
CA PHE A 93 5.52 -4.04 -12.05
C PHE A 93 4.22 -4.03 -12.83
N ILE A 94 3.19 -3.42 -12.22
CA ILE A 94 1.83 -3.34 -12.78
C ILE A 94 1.38 -1.89 -12.76
N VAL A 95 1.12 -1.32 -13.93
CA VAL A 95 0.55 0.05 -14.07
C VAL A 95 -0.95 -0.09 -14.23
N SER A 96 -1.70 0.18 -13.16
CA SER A 96 -3.17 0.04 -13.14
C SER A 96 -3.78 0.84 -11.98
N ASP A 97 -5.02 1.34 -12.15
CA ASP A 97 -5.85 1.62 -10.98
C ASP A 97 -6.11 0.30 -10.24
N VAL A 98 -6.08 0.33 -8.92
CA VAL A 98 -6.30 -0.88 -8.12
C VAL A 98 -7.68 -1.49 -8.35
N LEU A 99 -8.71 -0.69 -8.63
CA LEU A 99 -10.06 -1.17 -8.89
C LEU A 99 -10.20 -1.84 -10.26
N ASP A 100 -9.30 -1.53 -11.20
CA ASP A 100 -9.24 -2.17 -12.52
C ASP A 100 -8.30 -3.37 -12.54
N PHE A 101 -7.51 -3.57 -11.48
CA PHE A 101 -6.58 -4.67 -11.38
C PHE A 101 -7.30 -6.02 -11.36
N ARG A 102 -6.82 -6.94 -12.18
CA ARG A 102 -7.26 -8.33 -12.21
C ARG A 102 -6.01 -9.20 -12.24
N SER A 103 -5.97 -10.21 -11.38
CA SER A 103 -4.86 -11.16 -11.33
C SER A 103 -5.38 -12.59 -11.42
N GLU A 104 -4.68 -13.41 -12.17
CA GLU A 104 -4.90 -14.86 -12.19
C GLU A 104 -4.18 -15.58 -11.03
N THR A 105 -3.26 -14.86 -10.35
CA THR A 105 -2.55 -15.39 -9.17
C THR A 105 -3.12 -14.81 -7.88
N THR A 106 -3.06 -15.60 -6.82
CA THR A 106 -3.34 -15.15 -5.46
C THR A 106 -2.05 -14.79 -4.73
N PHE A 107 -2.16 -13.95 -3.71
CA PHE A 107 -1.04 -13.41 -2.95
C PHE A 107 -1.05 -13.93 -1.51
N ASP A 108 0.14 -14.15 -0.96
CA ASP A 108 0.33 -14.42 0.47
C ASP A 108 0.19 -13.18 1.31
N VAL A 109 0.62 -12.03 0.76
CA VAL A 109 0.53 -10.73 1.41
C VAL A 109 0.04 -9.68 0.42
N TRP A 110 -1.02 -8.98 0.83
CA TRP A 110 -1.49 -7.75 0.23
C TRP A 110 -1.11 -6.60 1.17
N HIS A 111 -0.17 -5.80 0.74
CA HIS A 111 0.27 -4.62 1.46
C HIS A 111 -0.32 -3.37 0.83
N ASP A 112 -0.94 -2.51 1.64
CA ASP A 112 -1.46 -1.21 1.20
C ASP A 112 -1.15 -0.16 2.27
N ARG A 113 -0.27 0.76 1.96
CA ARG A 113 0.04 1.91 2.82
C ARG A 113 -0.25 3.20 2.09
N ALA A 114 -1.21 3.98 2.60
CA ALA A 114 -1.59 5.29 2.09
C ALA A 114 -2.18 5.27 0.65
N SER A 115 -2.76 4.15 0.21
CA SER A 115 -3.47 4.03 -1.07
C SER A 115 -4.99 3.90 -0.86
N PHE A 116 -5.43 2.96 -0.04
CA PHE A 116 -6.85 2.70 0.23
C PHE A 116 -7.65 3.94 0.66
N HIS A 117 -7.07 4.88 1.37
CA HIS A 117 -7.77 6.06 1.86
C HIS A 117 -8.23 7.02 0.74
N PHE A 118 -7.72 6.89 -0.49
CA PHE A 118 -8.19 7.64 -1.66
C PHE A 118 -9.52 7.10 -2.23
N LEU A 119 -9.99 5.95 -1.76
CA LEU A 119 -11.32 5.46 -2.07
C LEU A 119 -12.34 6.15 -1.16
N THR A 120 -13.00 7.19 -1.69
CA THR A 120 -13.86 8.07 -0.89
C THR A 120 -15.35 7.74 -1.03
N ASN A 121 -15.75 6.95 -2.01
CA ASN A 121 -17.13 6.51 -2.17
C ASN A 121 -17.31 5.04 -1.75
N GLU A 122 -18.51 4.73 -1.28
CA GLU A 122 -18.84 3.39 -0.74
C GLU A 122 -18.71 2.28 -1.77
N LYS A 123 -19.05 2.54 -3.03
CA LYS A 123 -18.97 1.56 -4.10
C LYS A 123 -17.51 1.11 -4.29
N ASP A 124 -16.57 2.06 -4.38
CA ASP A 124 -15.15 1.76 -4.57
C ASP A 124 -14.58 0.99 -3.38
N ILE A 125 -15.01 1.33 -2.15
CA ILE A 125 -14.60 0.60 -0.94
C ILE A 125 -15.09 -0.85 -0.98
N VAL A 126 -16.34 -1.07 -1.40
CA VAL A 126 -16.90 -2.44 -1.54
C VAL A 126 -16.22 -3.21 -2.66
N ASP A 127 -15.94 -2.57 -3.79
CA ASP A 127 -15.24 -3.20 -4.91
C ASP A 127 -13.79 -3.57 -4.53
N TYR A 128 -13.10 -2.69 -3.79
CA TYR A 128 -11.78 -2.99 -3.22
C TYR A 128 -11.82 -4.15 -2.22
N GLN A 129 -12.80 -4.18 -1.31
CA GLN A 129 -12.98 -5.27 -0.35
C GLN A 129 -13.12 -6.63 -1.08
N LYS A 130 -13.95 -6.68 -2.14
CA LYS A 130 -14.13 -7.89 -2.96
C LYS A 130 -12.83 -8.30 -3.66
N LEU A 131 -12.14 -7.31 -4.25
CA LEU A 131 -10.86 -7.53 -4.92
C LEU A 131 -9.86 -8.16 -3.95
N VAL A 132 -9.65 -7.55 -2.79
CA VAL A 132 -8.71 -8.04 -1.77
C VAL A 132 -9.08 -9.44 -1.29
N SER A 133 -10.39 -9.68 -1.01
CA SER A 133 -10.84 -10.99 -0.55
C SER A 133 -10.64 -12.09 -1.59
N ASN A 134 -10.72 -11.77 -2.88
CA ASN A 134 -10.50 -12.74 -3.95
C ASN A 134 -9.03 -12.93 -4.31
N SER A 135 -8.19 -11.89 -4.05
CA SER A 135 -6.78 -11.89 -4.45
C SER A 135 -5.83 -12.45 -3.39
N ILE A 136 -6.23 -12.47 -2.11
CA ILE A 136 -5.42 -13.08 -1.05
C ILE A 136 -5.78 -14.56 -0.95
N GLN A 137 -4.78 -15.43 -0.84
CA GLN A 137 -4.99 -16.87 -0.62
C GLN A 137 -5.45 -17.16 0.82
N GLU A 138 -5.97 -18.36 1.07
CA GLU A 138 -6.32 -18.84 2.41
C GLU A 138 -5.09 -18.73 3.34
N ASN A 139 -5.30 -18.26 4.55
CA ASN A 139 -4.26 -17.94 5.52
C ASN A 139 -3.29 -16.81 5.13
N GLY A 140 -3.48 -16.16 3.98
CA GLY A 140 -2.72 -14.98 3.59
C GLY A 140 -3.07 -13.74 4.42
N PHE A 141 -2.29 -12.69 4.26
CA PHE A 141 -2.38 -11.47 5.09
C PHE A 141 -2.79 -10.26 4.25
N LEU A 142 -3.68 -9.45 4.85
CA LEU A 142 -3.87 -8.06 4.49
C LEU A 142 -3.18 -7.19 5.53
N PHE A 143 -2.20 -6.39 5.11
CA PHE A 143 -1.63 -5.31 5.91
C PHE A 143 -2.05 -3.99 5.31
N ILE A 144 -2.77 -3.17 6.08
CA ILE A 144 -3.34 -1.92 5.58
C ILE A 144 -3.04 -0.76 6.54
N GLY A 145 -2.53 0.34 5.97
CA GLY A 145 -2.21 1.57 6.70
C GLY A 145 -2.85 2.79 6.05
N THR A 146 -3.65 3.53 6.82
CA THR A 146 -4.37 4.73 6.35
C THR A 146 -4.31 5.84 7.37
N PHE A 147 -4.75 7.05 7.02
CA PHE A 147 -4.94 8.08 8.03
C PHE A 147 -6.03 7.69 9.02
N SER A 148 -5.72 7.90 10.31
CA SER A 148 -6.66 7.69 11.42
C SER A 148 -7.70 8.83 11.50
N LYS A 149 -8.63 8.74 12.45
CA LYS A 149 -9.65 9.78 12.70
C LYS A 149 -9.07 11.12 13.15
N ILE A 150 -7.83 11.15 13.61
CA ILE A 150 -7.10 12.37 14.00
C ILE A 150 -6.00 12.73 13.00
N GLY A 151 -5.86 11.98 11.92
CA GLY A 151 -4.95 12.27 10.82
C GLY A 151 -5.47 13.36 9.89
N PRO A 152 -4.73 13.69 8.81
CA PRO A 152 -5.15 14.67 7.82
C PRO A 152 -6.48 14.32 7.13
N LEU A 153 -7.17 15.36 6.60
CA LEU A 153 -8.38 15.19 5.77
C LEU A 153 -8.07 15.13 4.27
N LYS A 154 -6.83 15.51 3.89
CA LYS A 154 -6.36 15.51 2.50
C LYS A 154 -4.97 14.91 2.42
N CYS A 155 -4.66 14.30 1.29
CA CYS A 155 -3.32 13.85 0.94
C CYS A 155 -3.01 14.26 -0.51
N SER A 156 -1.85 14.86 -0.76
CA SER A 156 -1.47 15.37 -2.09
C SER A 156 -2.53 16.28 -2.74
N GLY A 157 -3.28 17.05 -1.94
CA GLY A 157 -4.36 17.92 -2.41
C GLY A 157 -5.70 17.21 -2.67
N LEU A 158 -5.74 15.88 -2.62
CA LEU A 158 -6.95 15.08 -2.80
C LEU A 158 -7.67 14.83 -1.47
N GLU A 159 -8.99 14.78 -1.51
CA GLU A 159 -9.81 14.33 -0.39
C GLU A 159 -9.54 12.84 -0.11
N ILE A 160 -9.58 12.47 1.17
CA ILE A 160 -9.38 11.10 1.61
C ILE A 160 -10.46 10.67 2.62
N THR A 161 -10.56 9.38 2.82
CA THR A 161 -11.37 8.80 3.90
C THR A 161 -10.48 8.48 5.09
N GLN A 162 -10.85 9.00 6.28
CA GLN A 162 -10.22 8.62 7.55
C GLN A 162 -10.82 7.34 8.09
N TYR A 163 -9.99 6.51 8.73
CA TYR A 163 -10.39 5.21 9.23
C TYR A 163 -10.24 5.08 10.75
N SER A 164 -11.02 4.18 11.32
CA SER A 164 -10.88 3.66 12.68
C SER A 164 -10.82 2.14 12.63
N GLU A 165 -10.40 1.52 13.71
CA GLU A 165 -10.42 0.07 13.86
C GLU A 165 -11.81 -0.51 13.58
N ALA A 166 -12.87 0.06 14.17
CA ALA A 166 -14.25 -0.39 13.95
C ALA A 166 -14.69 -0.28 12.48
N LYS A 167 -14.22 0.76 11.75
CA LYS A 167 -14.53 0.90 10.33
C LYS A 167 -13.81 -0.16 9.50
N PHE A 168 -12.58 -0.51 9.83
CA PHE A 168 -11.87 -1.61 9.19
C PHE A 168 -12.52 -2.97 9.48
N ASP A 169 -12.97 -3.20 10.72
CA ASP A 169 -13.71 -4.42 11.08
C ASP A 169 -15.00 -4.56 10.26
N ALA A 170 -15.74 -3.46 10.09
CA ALA A 170 -16.96 -3.47 9.29
C ALA A 170 -16.69 -3.78 7.80
N ILE A 171 -15.54 -3.35 7.26
CA ILE A 171 -15.17 -3.58 5.86
C ILE A 171 -14.63 -4.98 5.66
N PHE A 172 -13.65 -5.41 6.46
CA PHE A 172 -12.88 -6.62 6.20
C PHE A 172 -13.28 -7.82 7.06
N GLY A 173 -13.98 -7.62 8.19
CA GLY A 173 -14.26 -8.67 9.18
C GLY A 173 -15.11 -9.84 8.67
N LEU A 174 -15.81 -9.69 7.54
CA LEU A 174 -16.56 -10.79 6.93
C LEU A 174 -15.63 -11.86 6.34
N PHE A 175 -14.51 -11.47 5.77
CA PHE A 175 -13.59 -12.35 5.04
C PHE A 175 -12.28 -12.61 5.76
N PHE A 176 -11.96 -11.78 6.75
CA PHE A 176 -10.67 -11.77 7.41
C PHE A 176 -10.83 -11.71 8.93
N LYS A 177 -9.98 -12.43 9.62
CA LYS A 177 -9.79 -12.30 11.06
C LYS A 177 -8.77 -11.20 11.35
N LYS A 178 -9.17 -10.17 12.10
CA LYS A 178 -8.25 -9.15 12.58
C LYS A 178 -7.25 -9.76 13.57
N LEU A 179 -5.97 -9.49 13.36
CA LEU A 179 -4.89 -9.91 14.25
C LEU A 179 -4.42 -8.78 15.16
N ASN A 180 -4.25 -7.59 14.59
CA ASN A 180 -3.75 -6.41 15.31
C ASN A 180 -4.15 -5.13 14.61
N CYS A 181 -4.40 -4.06 15.39
CA CYS A 181 -4.45 -2.68 14.93
C CYS A 181 -3.67 -1.79 15.90
N PHE A 182 -3.00 -0.77 15.38
CA PHE A 182 -2.28 0.21 16.19
C PHE A 182 -2.20 1.55 15.48
N PHE A 183 -1.92 2.59 16.24
CA PHE A 183 -1.75 3.95 15.73
C PHE A 183 -0.27 4.31 15.70
N GLU A 184 0.14 5.06 14.69
CA GLU A 184 1.50 5.54 14.53
C GLU A 184 1.53 6.96 14.00
N ASN A 185 2.43 7.76 14.54
CA ASN A 185 2.73 9.09 14.05
C ASN A 185 3.86 9.03 13.03
N HIS A 186 3.54 9.35 11.79
CA HIS A 186 4.52 9.53 10.73
C HIS A 186 4.98 11.00 10.71
N GLN A 187 6.27 11.23 10.91
CA GLN A 187 6.88 12.54 10.70
C GLN A 187 7.19 12.70 9.22
N THR A 188 6.61 13.74 8.62
CA THR A 188 6.85 14.07 7.21
C THR A 188 8.17 14.80 7.01
N PRO A 189 8.71 14.88 5.78
CA PRO A 189 9.89 15.72 5.48
C PRO A 189 9.69 17.21 5.74
N PHE A 190 8.46 17.64 6.02
CA PHE A 190 8.09 19.05 6.31
C PHE A 190 7.92 19.34 7.80
N ASP A 191 8.44 18.46 8.67
CA ASP A 191 8.31 18.55 10.14
C ASP A 191 6.86 18.58 10.66
N THR A 192 5.93 18.02 9.87
CA THR A 192 4.54 17.82 10.30
C THR A 192 4.28 16.37 10.67
N ILE A 193 3.28 16.13 11.53
CA ILE A 193 2.90 14.80 11.96
C ILE A 193 1.61 14.38 11.27
N GLN A 194 1.62 13.18 10.71
CA GLN A 194 0.44 12.52 10.16
C GLN A 194 0.14 11.26 10.97
N ASN A 195 -1.01 11.21 11.61
CA ASN A 195 -1.39 10.04 12.39
C ASN A 195 -2.06 8.98 11.51
N PHE A 196 -1.47 7.78 11.51
CA PHE A 196 -1.94 6.61 10.80
C PHE A 196 -2.58 5.60 11.74
N ILE A 197 -3.48 4.79 11.21
CA ILE A 197 -3.90 3.50 11.76
C ILE A 197 -3.41 2.40 10.83
N PHE A 198 -2.72 1.42 11.40
CA PHE A 198 -2.27 0.22 10.71
C PHE A 198 -3.02 -0.99 11.27
N CYS A 199 -3.59 -1.81 10.39
CA CYS A 199 -4.23 -3.05 10.78
C CYS A 199 -3.68 -4.23 9.99
N THR A 200 -3.52 -5.36 10.67
CA THR A 200 -3.17 -6.65 10.09
C THR A 200 -4.37 -7.57 10.20
N PHE A 201 -4.74 -8.16 9.09
CA PHE A 201 -5.78 -9.16 9.00
C PHE A 201 -5.21 -10.44 8.36
N LYS A 202 -5.78 -11.58 8.73
CA LYS A 202 -5.49 -12.89 8.14
C LYS A 202 -6.75 -13.42 7.50
N LYS A 203 -6.66 -13.89 6.26
CA LYS A 203 -7.79 -14.49 5.57
C LYS A 203 -8.20 -15.79 6.26
N ASN A 204 -9.52 -15.97 6.41
CA ASN A 204 -10.10 -17.17 7.04
C ASN A 204 -9.88 -18.40 6.17
#